data_55111bab3e2961983f1e149481038168
#
_entry.id   55111bab3e2961983f1e149481038168
#
_cell.length_a   1.000
_cell.length_b   1.000
_cell.length_c   1.000
_cell.angle_alpha   90.00
_cell.angle_beta   90.00
_cell.angle_gamma   90.00
#
_symmetry.space_group_name_H-M   'P 1'
#
loop_
_entity.id
_entity.type
_entity.pdbx_description
1 polymer ?
#
loop_
_entity_poly.entity_id
_entity_poly.type
_entity_poly.pdbx_seq_one_letter_code
_entity_poly.pdbx_strand_id
1 'polypeptide(L)'
;MKRADLYFALVVAAFFVPFFLSRTLYEGYQSFNAAHGMVMSFVKFSILSTMGELLGLRISSGHYFRKGFGVLPRAVVWGFLGMGISMAFVVFSTGVPAFAAYLGVDNPAAIMEGALSWGKVLLAFAISVTMNSIFAPVFMTFHKITEIGRAHV
;
A
#
# COMPACT_ATOMS: atom_id res chain seq x y z
N MET A 1 -21.64 -2.78 19.60
CA MET A 1 -20.40 -1.98 19.37
C MET A 1 -19.91 -1.46 20.71
N LYS A 2 -18.61 -1.65 21.05
CA LYS A 2 -18.03 -1.02 22.24
C LYS A 2 -17.73 0.45 21.91
N ARG A 3 -17.72 1.35 22.90
CA ARG A 3 -17.42 2.78 22.69
C ARG A 3 -16.11 3.01 21.93
N ALA A 4 -15.11 2.15 22.16
CA ALA A 4 -13.82 2.21 21.45
C ALA A 4 -13.95 1.96 19.94
N ASP A 5 -14.89 1.12 19.50
CA ASP A 5 -15.12 0.85 18.07
C ASP A 5 -15.74 2.07 17.39
N LEU A 6 -16.63 2.79 18.10
CA LEU A 6 -17.20 4.04 17.62
C LEU A 6 -16.12 5.13 17.47
N TYR A 7 -15.25 5.29 18.50
CA TYR A 7 -14.16 6.26 18.41
C TYR A 7 -13.21 5.96 17.26
N PHE A 8 -12.84 4.69 17.06
CA PHE A 8 -12.00 4.30 15.95
C PHE A 8 -12.66 4.64 14.60
N ALA A 9 -13.94 4.29 14.43
CA ALA A 9 -14.70 4.62 13.22
C ALA A 9 -14.80 6.14 12.98
N LEU A 10 -15.00 6.93 14.04
CA LEU A 10 -15.02 8.39 13.95
C LEU A 10 -13.66 8.98 13.55
N VAL A 11 -12.54 8.44 14.07
CA VAL A 11 -11.18 8.85 13.66
C VAL A 11 -10.95 8.54 12.19
N VAL A 12 -11.33 7.34 11.73
CA VAL A 12 -11.24 6.94 10.32
C VAL A 12 -12.08 7.89 9.45
N ALA A 13 -13.33 8.14 9.84
CA ALA A 13 -14.22 9.06 9.11
C ALA A 13 -13.65 10.47 9.06
N ALA A 14 -13.19 11.01 10.21
CA ALA A 14 -12.59 12.35 10.28
C ALA A 14 -11.34 12.48 9.40
N PHE A 15 -10.59 11.39 9.20
CA PHE A 15 -9.42 11.39 8.32
C PHE A 15 -9.81 11.38 6.83
N PHE A 16 -10.80 10.59 6.43
CA PHE A 16 -11.15 10.42 5.01
C PHE A 16 -12.21 11.40 4.50
N VAL A 17 -13.23 11.71 5.30
CA VAL A 17 -14.36 12.54 4.88
C VAL A 17 -13.95 13.91 4.30
N PRO A 18 -12.93 14.62 4.84
CA PRO A 18 -12.51 15.90 4.27
C PRO A 18 -12.07 15.83 2.81
N PHE A 19 -11.48 14.71 2.38
CA PHE A 19 -11.08 14.51 0.97
C PHE A 19 -12.26 14.37 0.01
N PHE A 20 -13.41 13.94 0.50
CA PHE A 20 -14.65 13.86 -0.29
C PHE A 20 -15.44 15.17 -0.29
N LEU A 21 -15.30 15.97 0.76
CA LEU A 21 -16.03 17.22 0.92
C LEU A 21 -15.31 18.44 0.36
N SER A 22 -13.97 18.41 0.31
CA SER A 22 -13.16 19.54 -0.15
C SER A 22 -12.40 19.18 -1.43
N ARG A 23 -12.84 19.77 -2.55
CA ARG A 23 -12.16 19.64 -3.84
C ARG A 23 -10.72 20.16 -3.79
N THR A 24 -10.48 21.28 -3.13
CA THR A 24 -9.14 21.87 -2.96
C THR A 24 -8.19 20.93 -2.21
N LEU A 25 -8.68 20.28 -1.14
CA LEU A 25 -7.88 19.31 -0.39
C LEU A 25 -7.55 18.07 -1.24
N TYR A 26 -8.53 17.60 -1.99
CA TYR A 26 -8.35 16.46 -2.89
C TYR A 26 -7.35 16.77 -4.02
N GLU A 27 -7.50 17.92 -4.69
CA GLU A 27 -6.58 18.37 -5.74
C GLU A 27 -5.15 18.61 -5.20
N GLY A 28 -5.03 19.21 -4.03
CA GLY A 28 -3.73 19.38 -3.35
C GLY A 28 -3.07 18.04 -3.02
N TYR A 29 -3.83 17.07 -2.52
CA TYR A 29 -3.34 15.71 -2.31
C TYR A 29 -2.87 15.06 -3.62
N GLN A 30 -3.65 15.15 -4.69
CA GLN A 30 -3.30 14.57 -5.99
C GLN A 30 -2.02 15.21 -6.57
N SER A 31 -1.90 16.53 -6.52
CA SER A 31 -0.73 17.27 -6.96
C SER A 31 0.52 16.86 -6.18
N PHE A 32 0.44 16.82 -4.85
CA PHE A 32 1.54 16.40 -4.00
C PHE A 32 1.92 14.92 -4.23
N ASN A 33 0.93 14.03 -4.38
CA ASN A 33 1.16 12.63 -4.67
C ASN A 33 1.85 12.43 -6.04
N ALA A 34 1.50 13.22 -7.04
CA ALA A 34 2.15 13.19 -8.36
C ALA A 34 3.60 13.68 -8.29
N ALA A 35 3.86 14.77 -7.56
CA ALA A 35 5.19 15.35 -7.45
C ALA A 35 6.12 14.55 -6.51
N HIS A 36 5.59 13.94 -5.47
CA HIS A 36 6.36 13.30 -4.38
C HIS A 36 5.86 11.89 -4.05
N GLY A 37 5.66 11.03 -5.06
CA GLY A 37 5.05 9.72 -4.94
C GLY A 37 5.69 8.82 -3.86
N MET A 38 7.02 8.81 -3.72
CA MET A 38 7.73 8.02 -2.70
C MET A 38 7.44 8.52 -1.28
N VAL A 39 7.49 9.84 -1.06
CA VAL A 39 7.16 10.45 0.23
C VAL A 39 5.70 10.17 0.59
N MET A 40 4.81 10.31 -0.39
CA MET A 40 3.39 10.03 -0.19
C MET A 40 3.13 8.54 0.07
N SER A 41 3.89 7.64 -0.53
CA SER A 41 3.83 6.20 -0.22
C SER A 41 4.25 5.93 1.22
N PHE A 42 5.34 6.54 1.68
CA PHE A 42 5.73 6.46 3.10
C PHE A 42 4.57 6.90 4.01
N VAL A 43 4.01 8.09 3.78
CA VAL A 43 2.93 8.64 4.62
C VAL A 43 1.67 7.76 4.58
N LYS A 44 1.23 7.35 3.40
CA LYS A 44 0.03 6.50 3.23
C LYS A 44 0.18 5.17 3.97
N PHE A 45 1.28 4.48 3.77
CA PHE A 45 1.50 3.19 4.41
C PHE A 45 1.75 3.31 5.91
N SER A 46 2.47 4.35 6.36
CA SER A 46 2.62 4.63 7.80
C SER A 46 1.27 4.74 8.50
N ILE A 47 0.32 5.44 7.91
CA ILE A 47 -1.00 5.67 8.51
C ILE A 47 -1.90 4.44 8.31
N LEU A 48 -2.14 4.04 7.06
CA LEU A 48 -3.18 3.06 6.73
C LEU A 48 -2.84 1.65 7.23
N SER A 49 -1.58 1.22 7.07
CA SER A 49 -1.18 -0.12 7.53
C SER A 49 -1.14 -0.20 9.04
N THR A 50 -0.70 0.88 9.72
CA THR A 50 -0.75 0.92 11.20
C THR A 50 -2.19 0.93 11.71
N MET A 51 -3.10 1.63 11.05
CA MET A 51 -4.54 1.55 11.38
C MET A 51 -5.08 0.14 11.15
N GLY A 52 -4.67 -0.54 10.09
CA GLY A 52 -4.99 -1.95 9.82
C GLY A 52 -4.50 -2.89 10.92
N GLU A 53 -3.25 -2.70 11.42
CA GLU A 53 -2.72 -3.49 12.54
C GLU A 53 -3.47 -3.22 13.85
N LEU A 54 -3.86 -1.97 14.12
CA LEU A 54 -4.69 -1.64 15.30
C LEU A 54 -6.05 -2.33 15.21
N LEU A 55 -6.66 -2.36 14.04
CA LEU A 55 -7.91 -3.09 13.81
C LEU A 55 -7.72 -4.61 13.97
N GLY A 56 -6.64 -5.17 13.41
CA GLY A 56 -6.28 -6.58 13.58
C GLY A 56 -6.08 -6.95 15.05
N LEU A 57 -5.39 -6.10 15.82
CA LEU A 57 -5.22 -6.26 17.27
C LEU A 57 -6.57 -6.21 17.99
N ARG A 58 -7.47 -5.31 17.59
CA ARG A 58 -8.82 -5.23 18.14
C ARG A 58 -9.63 -6.48 17.89
N ILE A 59 -9.55 -7.04 16.68
CA ILE A 59 -10.28 -8.27 16.31
C ILE A 59 -9.74 -9.47 17.10
N SER A 60 -8.42 -9.62 17.21
CA SER A 60 -7.76 -10.77 17.82
C SER A 60 -7.73 -10.73 19.34
N SER A 61 -7.56 -9.55 19.97
CA SER A 61 -7.36 -9.41 21.41
C SER A 61 -8.48 -8.63 22.15
N GLY A 62 -9.40 -8.04 21.39
CA GLY A 62 -10.47 -7.22 21.95
C GLY A 62 -10.04 -5.79 22.32
N HIS A 63 -8.81 -5.36 22.03
CA HIS A 63 -8.28 -4.06 22.40
C HIS A 63 -7.52 -3.44 21.24
N TYR A 64 -7.62 -2.09 21.05
CA TYR A 64 -6.84 -1.35 20.03
C TYR A 64 -5.39 -1.11 20.46
N PHE A 65 -5.10 -1.12 21.75
CA PHE A 65 -3.76 -0.86 22.30
C PHE A 65 -3.39 -1.94 23.31
N ARG A 66 -2.13 -2.36 23.27
CA ARG A 66 -1.51 -3.27 24.24
C ARG A 66 -0.13 -2.71 24.60
N LYS A 67 0.28 -2.88 25.86
CA LYS A 67 1.63 -2.51 26.30
C LYS A 67 2.66 -3.22 25.42
N GLY A 68 3.64 -2.46 24.91
CA GLY A 68 4.66 -2.99 23.99
C GLY A 68 4.23 -3.08 22.53
N PHE A 69 3.01 -2.66 22.15
CA PHE A 69 2.58 -2.70 20.74
C PHE A 69 3.39 -1.75 19.84
N GLY A 70 3.81 -0.60 20.36
CA GLY A 70 4.72 0.31 19.65
C GLY A 70 4.14 0.90 18.36
N VAL A 71 3.06 1.70 18.46
CA VAL A 71 2.38 2.29 17.28
C VAL A 71 3.34 3.08 16.38
N LEU A 72 4.14 3.98 16.98
CA LEU A 72 5.05 4.82 16.20
C LEU A 72 6.16 4.04 15.49
N PRO A 73 6.90 3.12 16.14
CA PRO A 73 7.84 2.25 15.43
C PRO A 73 7.21 1.45 14.30
N ARG A 74 5.96 0.98 14.45
CA ARG A 74 5.23 0.28 13.39
C ARG A 74 4.94 1.19 12.22
N ALA A 75 4.46 2.41 12.49
CA ALA A 75 4.18 3.40 11.45
C ALA A 75 5.44 3.70 10.62
N VAL A 76 6.60 3.89 11.27
CA VAL A 76 7.88 4.13 10.57
C VAL A 76 8.26 2.92 9.70
N VAL A 77 8.19 1.71 10.23
CA VAL A 77 8.49 0.49 9.46
C VAL A 77 7.54 0.34 8.27
N TRP A 78 6.23 0.52 8.48
CA TRP A 78 5.26 0.49 7.39
C TRP A 78 5.49 1.56 6.34
N GLY A 79 5.97 2.75 6.74
CA GLY A 79 6.37 3.80 5.80
C GLY A 79 7.47 3.34 4.86
N PHE A 80 8.55 2.78 5.38
CA PHE A 80 9.64 2.24 4.55
C PHE A 80 9.21 1.05 3.71
N LEU A 81 8.41 0.14 4.26
CA LEU A 81 7.85 -0.97 3.50
C LEU A 81 6.94 -0.46 2.36
N GLY A 82 6.16 0.60 2.60
CA GLY A 82 5.33 1.24 1.59
C GLY A 82 6.13 1.86 0.44
N MET A 83 7.29 2.45 0.74
CA MET A 83 8.22 2.90 -0.31
C MET A 83 8.71 1.73 -1.17
N GLY A 84 9.06 0.61 -0.55
CA GLY A 84 9.46 -0.62 -1.24
C GLY A 84 8.36 -1.17 -2.13
N ILE A 85 7.11 -1.18 -1.66
CA ILE A 85 5.94 -1.58 -2.46
C ILE A 85 5.76 -0.64 -3.66
N SER A 86 5.86 0.68 -3.45
CA SER A 86 5.73 1.66 -4.53
C SER A 86 6.81 1.48 -5.60
N MET A 87 8.05 1.26 -5.18
CA MET A 87 9.15 0.95 -6.09
C MET A 87 8.89 -0.33 -6.89
N ALA A 88 8.43 -1.39 -6.23
CA ALA A 88 8.09 -2.64 -6.90
C ALA A 88 6.99 -2.44 -7.94
N PHE A 89 5.94 -1.68 -7.62
CA PHE A 89 4.88 -1.35 -8.58
C PHE A 89 5.45 -0.68 -9.84
N VAL A 90 6.33 0.30 -9.71
CA VAL A 90 6.96 0.96 -10.86
C VAL A 90 7.79 -0.03 -11.67
N VAL A 91 8.64 -0.83 -11.02
CA VAL A 91 9.51 -1.81 -11.68
C VAL A 91 8.69 -2.84 -12.47
N PHE A 92 7.69 -3.45 -11.84
CA PHE A 92 6.91 -4.51 -12.49
C PHE A 92 5.92 -3.97 -13.52
N SER A 93 5.29 -2.80 -13.28
CA SER A 93 4.38 -2.20 -14.26
C SER A 93 5.09 -1.71 -15.54
N THR A 94 6.38 -1.43 -15.45
CA THR A 94 7.20 -1.08 -16.61
C THR A 94 7.89 -2.29 -17.21
N GLY A 95 8.49 -3.14 -16.38
CA GLY A 95 9.32 -4.26 -16.78
C GLY A 95 8.53 -5.40 -17.43
N VAL A 96 7.34 -5.72 -16.94
CA VAL A 96 6.53 -6.81 -17.51
C VAL A 96 6.04 -6.50 -18.92
N PRO A 97 5.51 -5.31 -19.26
CA PRO A 97 5.23 -4.94 -20.64
C PRO A 97 6.48 -4.95 -21.52
N ALA A 98 7.61 -4.47 -21.03
CA ALA A 98 8.88 -4.52 -21.78
C ALA A 98 9.31 -5.98 -22.08
N PHE A 99 9.14 -6.87 -21.10
CA PHE A 99 9.40 -8.29 -21.30
C PHE A 99 8.39 -8.94 -22.27
N ALA A 100 7.13 -8.55 -22.23
CA ALA A 100 6.14 -9.00 -23.20
C ALA A 100 6.50 -8.58 -24.64
N ALA A 101 7.01 -7.36 -24.83
CA ALA A 101 7.55 -6.91 -26.12
C ALA A 101 8.72 -7.79 -26.58
N TYR A 102 9.64 -8.13 -25.68
CA TYR A 102 10.74 -9.06 -25.97
C TYR A 102 10.26 -10.44 -26.42
N LEU A 103 9.11 -10.91 -25.89
CA LEU A 103 8.47 -12.17 -26.29
C LEU A 103 7.66 -12.06 -27.61
N GLY A 104 7.61 -10.89 -28.25
CA GLY A 104 6.96 -10.67 -29.55
C GLY A 104 5.53 -10.14 -29.45
N VAL A 105 5.10 -9.63 -28.29
CA VAL A 105 3.82 -8.91 -28.18
C VAL A 105 3.99 -7.51 -28.79
N ASP A 106 3.15 -7.17 -29.75
CA ASP A 106 3.20 -5.87 -30.42
C ASP A 106 2.75 -4.74 -29.47
N ASN A 107 3.63 -3.77 -29.27
CA ASN A 107 3.41 -2.52 -28.55
C ASN A 107 2.62 -2.67 -27.22
N PRO A 108 3.11 -3.44 -26.24
CA PRO A 108 2.39 -3.68 -24.98
C PRO A 108 2.16 -2.41 -24.15
N ALA A 109 3.02 -1.40 -24.31
CA ALA A 109 2.86 -0.10 -23.65
C ALA A 109 1.56 0.60 -24.12
N ALA A 110 1.33 0.65 -25.42
CA ALA A 110 0.11 1.22 -25.99
C ALA A 110 -1.13 0.42 -25.59
N ILE A 111 -1.02 -0.92 -25.47
CA ILE A 111 -2.11 -1.77 -24.94
C ILE A 111 -2.44 -1.35 -23.50
N MET A 112 -1.42 -1.09 -22.67
CA MET A 112 -1.63 -0.69 -21.26
C MET A 112 -2.22 0.72 -21.12
N GLU A 113 -1.89 1.64 -22.01
CA GLU A 113 -2.45 3.00 -22.03
C GLU A 113 -3.85 3.05 -22.65
N GLY A 114 -4.17 2.13 -23.56
CA GLY A 114 -5.40 2.09 -24.32
C GLY A 114 -6.65 1.77 -23.49
N ALA A 115 -7.79 1.69 -24.18
CA ALA A 115 -9.06 1.28 -23.62
C ALA A 115 -9.02 -0.15 -23.05
N LEU A 116 -10.02 -0.52 -22.24
CA LEU A 116 -10.14 -1.87 -21.69
C LEU A 116 -10.23 -2.90 -22.82
N SER A 117 -9.31 -3.85 -22.83
CA SER A 117 -9.22 -4.93 -23.83
C SER A 117 -8.69 -6.20 -23.17
N TRP A 118 -8.86 -7.34 -23.79
CA TRP A 118 -8.30 -8.61 -23.31
C TRP A 118 -6.76 -8.55 -23.21
N GLY A 119 -6.08 -7.88 -24.15
CA GLY A 119 -4.63 -7.65 -24.08
C GLY A 119 -4.23 -6.88 -22.83
N LYS A 120 -4.96 -5.81 -22.50
CA LYS A 120 -4.74 -5.02 -21.27
C LYS A 120 -4.98 -5.86 -20.02
N VAL A 121 -6.04 -6.66 -19.98
CA VAL A 121 -6.34 -7.54 -18.84
C VAL A 121 -5.24 -8.58 -18.64
N LEU A 122 -4.78 -9.22 -19.73
CA LEU A 122 -3.70 -10.21 -19.65
C LEU A 122 -2.38 -9.61 -19.20
N LEU A 123 -2.00 -8.43 -19.70
CA LEU A 123 -0.79 -7.73 -19.25
C LEU A 123 -0.90 -7.29 -17.79
N ALA A 124 -2.03 -6.75 -17.37
CA ALA A 124 -2.26 -6.38 -15.97
C ALA A 124 -2.21 -7.60 -15.04
N PHE A 125 -2.76 -8.74 -15.48
CA PHE A 125 -2.67 -10.01 -14.77
C PHE A 125 -1.22 -10.51 -14.68
N ALA A 126 -0.46 -10.45 -15.78
CA ALA A 126 0.95 -10.80 -15.79
C ALA A 126 1.79 -9.93 -14.83
N ILE A 127 1.55 -8.61 -14.80
CA ILE A 127 2.18 -7.69 -13.82
C ILE A 127 1.86 -8.15 -12.40
N SER A 128 0.59 -8.41 -12.11
CA SER A 128 0.14 -8.84 -10.78
C SER A 128 0.77 -10.16 -10.36
N VAL A 129 0.73 -11.18 -11.23
CA VAL A 129 1.30 -12.50 -10.94
C VAL A 129 2.81 -12.40 -10.71
N THR A 130 3.52 -11.71 -11.59
CA THR A 130 4.99 -11.58 -11.49
C THR A 130 5.39 -10.83 -10.21
N MET A 131 4.73 -9.72 -9.92
CA MET A 131 4.97 -8.95 -8.69
C MET A 131 4.69 -9.80 -7.44
N ASN A 132 3.56 -10.49 -7.37
CA ASN A 132 3.20 -11.29 -6.21
C ASN A 132 4.06 -12.54 -6.05
N SER A 133 4.53 -13.14 -7.13
CA SER A 133 5.40 -14.34 -7.07
C SER A 133 6.85 -14.02 -6.70
N ILE A 134 7.35 -12.85 -7.09
CA ILE A 134 8.75 -12.46 -6.86
C ILE A 134 8.89 -11.54 -5.65
N PHE A 135 8.14 -10.43 -5.63
CA PHE A 135 8.29 -9.39 -4.62
C PHE A 135 7.60 -9.74 -3.29
N ALA A 136 6.38 -10.29 -3.34
CA ALA A 136 5.60 -10.51 -2.12
C ALA A 136 6.27 -11.47 -1.11
N PRO A 137 6.90 -12.60 -1.50
CA PRO A 137 7.61 -13.46 -0.56
C PRO A 137 8.78 -12.74 0.12
N VAL A 138 9.56 -11.96 -0.63
CA VAL A 138 10.68 -11.17 -0.11
C VAL A 138 10.15 -10.12 0.87
N PHE A 139 9.11 -9.38 0.48
CA PHE A 139 8.48 -8.37 1.31
C PHE A 139 7.94 -8.94 2.63
N MET A 140 7.21 -10.06 2.57
CA MET A 140 6.66 -10.71 3.76
C MET A 140 7.76 -11.23 4.70
N THR A 141 8.89 -11.67 4.15
CA THR A 141 10.06 -12.07 4.95
C THR A 141 10.64 -10.87 5.70
N PHE A 142 10.84 -9.75 5.03
CA PHE A 142 11.31 -8.51 5.68
C PHE A 142 10.34 -8.03 6.76
N HIS A 143 9.05 -8.03 6.46
CA HIS A 143 8.02 -7.66 7.44
C HIS A 143 8.11 -8.55 8.69
N LYS A 144 8.23 -9.87 8.49
CA LYS A 144 8.33 -10.84 9.60
C LYS A 144 9.59 -10.65 10.44
N ILE A 145 10.74 -10.41 9.80
CA ILE A 145 12.00 -10.11 10.50
C ILE A 145 11.86 -8.85 11.37
N THR A 146 11.23 -7.80 10.87
CA THR A 146 11.01 -6.57 11.64
C THR A 146 10.03 -6.74 12.80
N GLU A 147 9.09 -7.68 12.71
CA GLU A 147 8.22 -8.05 13.85
C GLU A 147 9.00 -8.80 14.93
N ILE A 148 9.83 -9.78 14.57
CA ILE A 148 10.64 -10.57 15.50
C ILE A 148 11.64 -9.65 16.22
N GLY A 149 12.33 -8.78 15.52
CA GLY A 149 13.28 -7.84 16.11
C GLY A 149 12.65 -6.92 17.16
N ARG A 150 11.37 -6.56 17.00
CA ARG A 150 10.63 -5.76 17.98
C ARG A 150 10.12 -6.54 19.20
N ALA A 151 10.00 -7.85 19.09
CA ALA A 151 9.58 -8.69 20.20
C ALA A 151 10.69 -8.95 21.23
N HIS A 152 11.94 -8.66 20.86
CA HIS A 152 13.13 -8.86 21.70
C HIS A 152 13.68 -7.57 22.30
N VAL A 153 13.04 -6.42 22.09
CA VAL A 153 13.34 -5.11 22.69
C VAL A 153 12.22 -4.70 23.64
#